data_79d1b386591ae4dce1409d8ac3c6b384
#
_entry.id   79d1b386591ae4dce1409d8ac3c6b384
#
_cell.length_a   1.000
_cell.length_b   1.000
_cell.length_c   1.000
_cell.angle_alpha   90.00
_cell.angle_beta   90.00
_cell.angle_gamma   90.00
#
_symmetry.space_group_name_H-M   'P 1'
#
loop_
_entity.id
_entity.type
_entity.pdbx_description
1 polymer ?
#
loop_
_entity_poly.entity_id
_entity_poly.type
_entity_poly.pdbx_seq_one_letter_code
_entity_poly.pdbx_strand_id
1 'polypeptide(L)'
;AKTLFPYTTLFRSITSTIGASYGGQLGITTTSGPGMALKAEAMGLAVMLEIPLVIVNIQRGGPSTGLPTKTEQSDLMQAYYGRNGECPMPIVSASTPSDCFEAAFEACRIALQHMTPVILLSDGYIANGAEPWRFPKADDLPKIEVKFKTELNEGEEKYLPYLRDEKLARPWAVPGTPGLEHRIGGLEKQNITGNVNYEPENHQLMVNIRQEKVDKIAQYIPEQKLDSGPEKGKVLVIGWGSTY
;
A
#
# COMPACT_ATOMS: atom_id res chain seq x y z
N ALA A 1 11.53 -2.63 -33.79
CA ALA A 1 11.51 -3.54 -32.66
C ALA A 1 10.06 -3.80 -32.25
N LYS A 2 9.56 -5.01 -32.51
CA LYS A 2 8.24 -5.44 -32.02
C LYS A 2 8.38 -5.64 -30.52
N THR A 3 7.78 -4.75 -29.76
CA THR A 3 7.76 -4.78 -28.32
C THR A 3 7.03 -6.03 -27.81
N LEU A 4 7.75 -6.92 -27.21
CA LEU A 4 7.29 -8.10 -26.46
C LEU A 4 6.57 -7.73 -25.12
N PHE A 5 5.83 -6.62 -25.07
CA PHE A 5 5.58 -5.90 -23.82
C PHE A 5 4.17 -5.80 -23.25
N PRO A 6 3.13 -6.54 -23.55
CA PRO A 6 1.95 -6.32 -22.72
C PRO A 6 1.94 -7.15 -21.42
N TYR A 7 2.33 -8.41 -21.46
CA TYR A 7 2.14 -9.31 -20.32
C TYR A 7 3.27 -9.28 -19.29
N THR A 8 4.51 -9.13 -19.70
CA THR A 8 5.65 -9.07 -18.78
C THR A 8 5.69 -7.78 -17.97
N THR A 9 5.19 -6.67 -18.52
CA THR A 9 5.15 -5.39 -17.82
C THR A 9 4.14 -5.41 -16.65
N LEU A 10 2.98 -6.03 -16.84
CA LEU A 10 1.95 -6.15 -15.80
C LEU A 10 2.40 -6.98 -14.61
N PHE A 11 3.17 -8.03 -14.84
CA PHE A 11 3.68 -8.92 -13.79
C PHE A 11 5.00 -8.42 -13.18
N ARG A 12 5.97 -8.00 -14.01
CA ARG A 12 7.31 -7.62 -13.56
C ARG A 12 7.39 -6.21 -12.95
N SER A 13 6.44 -5.33 -13.25
CA SER A 13 6.48 -3.95 -12.75
C SER A 13 6.48 -3.88 -11.22
N ILE A 14 5.73 -4.76 -10.53
CA ILE A 14 5.68 -4.72 -9.07
C ILE A 14 7.02 -5.14 -8.43
N THR A 15 7.74 -6.10 -8.98
CA THR A 15 9.06 -6.49 -8.46
C THR A 15 10.09 -5.39 -8.65
N SER A 16 10.02 -4.66 -9.76
CA SER A 16 10.86 -3.47 -9.98
C SER A 16 10.51 -2.35 -9.01
N THR A 17 9.23 -2.13 -8.71
CA THR A 17 8.81 -1.13 -7.73
C THR A 17 9.18 -1.53 -6.29
N ILE A 18 9.16 -2.82 -5.96
CA ILE A 18 9.70 -3.35 -4.69
C ILE A 18 11.21 -3.04 -4.60
N GLY A 19 11.97 -3.30 -5.68
CA GLY A 19 13.39 -2.96 -5.73
C GLY A 19 13.67 -1.47 -5.57
N ALA A 20 12.88 -0.61 -6.21
CA ALA A 20 12.97 0.84 -6.05
C ALA A 20 12.69 1.26 -4.60
N SER A 21 11.65 0.69 -3.98
CA SER A 21 11.32 0.95 -2.59
C SER A 21 12.42 0.46 -1.63
N TYR A 22 13.00 -0.69 -1.87
CA TYR A 22 14.17 -1.16 -1.13
C TYR A 22 15.35 -0.20 -1.27
N GLY A 23 15.54 0.39 -2.45
CA GLY A 23 16.56 1.40 -2.75
C GLY A 23 16.28 2.82 -2.25
N GLY A 24 15.23 3.03 -1.45
CA GLY A 24 14.93 4.34 -0.85
C GLY A 24 14.02 5.24 -1.69
N GLN A 25 13.31 4.69 -2.67
CA GLN A 25 12.34 5.44 -3.49
C GLN A 25 10.92 4.92 -3.24
N LEU A 26 9.91 5.78 -3.34
CA LEU A 26 8.53 5.30 -3.32
C LEU A 26 8.22 4.54 -4.63
N GLY A 27 7.95 3.25 -4.51
CA GLY A 27 7.52 2.44 -5.64
C GLY A 27 6.03 2.61 -5.91
N ILE A 28 5.66 2.92 -7.16
CA ILE A 28 4.25 2.99 -7.58
C ILE A 28 4.06 2.11 -8.81
N THR A 29 3.02 1.28 -8.81
CA THR A 29 2.63 0.46 -9.97
C THR A 29 1.14 0.60 -10.24
N THR A 30 0.78 0.64 -11.50
CA THR A 30 -0.63 0.71 -11.93
C THR A 30 -1.06 -0.59 -12.57
N THR A 31 -2.33 -0.95 -12.41
CA THR A 31 -2.88 -2.19 -12.95
C THR A 31 -4.42 -2.14 -13.05
N SER A 32 -5.01 -3.27 -13.38
CA SER A 32 -6.44 -3.57 -13.29
C SER A 32 -6.64 -4.96 -12.66
N GLY A 33 -7.86 -5.41 -12.47
CA GLY A 33 -8.18 -6.67 -11.78
C GLY A 33 -7.31 -7.87 -12.15
N PRO A 34 -7.14 -8.24 -13.44
CA PRO A 34 -6.29 -9.36 -13.81
C PRO A 34 -4.82 -9.16 -13.47
N GLY A 35 -4.31 -7.94 -13.61
CA GLY A 35 -2.93 -7.63 -13.21
C GLY A 35 -2.75 -7.62 -11.70
N MET A 36 -3.77 -7.25 -10.94
CA MET A 36 -3.76 -7.34 -9.49
C MET A 36 -3.69 -8.80 -9.01
N ALA A 37 -4.45 -9.69 -9.62
CA ALA A 37 -4.35 -11.13 -9.37
C ALA A 37 -2.93 -11.67 -9.62
N LEU A 38 -2.30 -11.27 -10.73
CA LEU A 38 -0.93 -11.67 -11.07
C LEU A 38 0.13 -11.07 -10.12
N LYS A 39 -0.18 -10.02 -9.39
CA LYS A 39 0.72 -9.36 -8.45
C LYS A 39 0.55 -9.85 -6.99
N ALA A 40 -0.39 -10.75 -6.72
CA ALA A 40 -0.76 -11.16 -5.36
C ALA A 40 0.44 -11.64 -4.52
N GLU A 41 1.31 -12.47 -5.08
CA GLU A 41 2.52 -12.94 -4.39
C GLU A 41 3.47 -11.79 -4.05
N ALA A 42 3.75 -10.92 -5.02
CA ALA A 42 4.65 -9.79 -4.80
C ALA A 42 4.07 -8.74 -3.82
N MET A 43 2.74 -8.59 -3.73
CA MET A 43 2.10 -7.82 -2.66
C MET A 43 2.35 -8.44 -1.30
N GLY A 44 2.22 -9.77 -1.17
CA GLY A 44 2.58 -10.50 0.04
C GLY A 44 4.06 -10.30 0.43
N LEU A 45 4.96 -10.37 -0.55
CA LEU A 45 6.36 -10.06 -0.32
C LEU A 45 6.55 -8.63 0.22
N ALA A 46 5.90 -7.63 -0.36
CA ALA A 46 6.02 -6.23 0.10
C ALA A 46 5.53 -6.04 1.54
N VAL A 47 4.45 -6.74 1.94
CA VAL A 47 3.97 -6.77 3.34
C VAL A 47 5.01 -7.41 4.25
N MET A 48 5.62 -8.54 3.84
CA MET A 48 6.66 -9.20 4.63
C MET A 48 7.94 -8.36 4.75
N LEU A 49 8.29 -7.61 3.72
CA LEU A 49 9.43 -6.69 3.74
C LEU A 49 9.15 -5.42 4.57
N GLU A 50 7.90 -5.07 4.76
CA GLU A 50 7.46 -3.80 5.36
C GLU A 50 8.12 -2.60 4.69
N ILE A 51 7.84 -2.44 3.39
CA ILE A 51 8.36 -1.34 2.57
C ILE A 51 7.21 -0.53 1.96
N PRO A 52 7.40 0.77 1.70
CA PRO A 52 6.38 1.60 1.10
C PRO A 52 6.17 1.24 -0.37
N LEU A 53 4.94 1.00 -0.77
CA LEU A 53 4.55 0.68 -2.14
C LEU A 53 3.12 1.15 -2.37
N VAL A 54 2.81 1.69 -3.54
CA VAL A 54 1.43 2.01 -3.93
C VAL A 54 1.04 1.20 -5.17
N ILE A 55 -0.05 0.46 -5.06
CA ILE A 55 -0.64 -0.32 -6.15
C ILE A 55 -1.95 0.35 -6.56
N VAL A 56 -1.96 1.01 -7.70
CA VAL A 56 -3.16 1.65 -8.25
C VAL A 56 -3.90 0.63 -9.11
N ASN A 57 -5.10 0.25 -8.69
CA ASN A 57 -5.97 -0.66 -9.43
C ASN A 57 -7.15 0.09 -10.04
N ILE A 58 -7.17 0.20 -11.36
CA ILE A 58 -8.29 0.78 -12.11
C ILE A 58 -9.24 -0.37 -12.46
N GLN A 59 -10.31 -0.50 -11.69
CA GLN A 59 -11.29 -1.58 -11.83
C GLN A 59 -12.08 -1.47 -13.13
N ARG A 60 -12.42 -2.59 -13.72
CA ARG A 60 -13.25 -2.69 -14.92
C ARG A 60 -13.94 -4.04 -14.98
N GLY A 61 -14.94 -4.16 -15.84
CA GLY A 61 -15.69 -5.42 -16.02
C GLY A 61 -14.78 -6.60 -16.30
N GLY A 62 -14.90 -7.65 -15.47
CA GLY A 62 -14.19 -8.93 -15.54
C GLY A 62 -15.04 -10.03 -16.20
N PRO A 63 -14.64 -11.31 -16.05
CA PRO A 63 -13.34 -11.78 -15.53
C PRO A 63 -12.21 -11.68 -16.57
N SER A 64 -10.95 -11.91 -16.14
CA SER A 64 -9.73 -11.81 -16.96
C SER A 64 -9.58 -10.41 -17.57
N THR A 65 -9.25 -10.30 -18.86
CA THR A 65 -9.18 -9.02 -19.57
C THR A 65 -10.57 -8.39 -19.76
N GLY A 66 -11.62 -9.19 -19.65
CA GLY A 66 -13.02 -8.81 -19.55
C GLY A 66 -13.49 -7.76 -20.55
N LEU A 67 -14.08 -6.71 -20.03
CA LEU A 67 -14.69 -5.62 -20.79
C LEU A 67 -13.88 -4.32 -20.57
N PRO A 68 -12.85 -4.02 -21.37
CA PRO A 68 -11.84 -3.01 -21.10
C PRO A 68 -12.36 -1.58 -20.82
N THR A 69 -13.51 -1.21 -21.34
CA THR A 69 -14.08 0.14 -21.19
C THR A 69 -15.37 0.15 -20.37
N LYS A 70 -15.73 -0.98 -19.77
CA LYS A 70 -16.96 -1.09 -18.98
C LYS A 70 -16.66 -0.96 -17.49
N THR A 71 -17.46 -0.14 -16.84
CA THR A 71 -17.32 0.18 -15.42
C THR A 71 -17.75 -0.99 -14.55
N GLU A 72 -16.96 -1.30 -13.54
CA GLU A 72 -17.27 -2.26 -12.47
C GLU A 72 -16.42 -1.97 -11.25
N GLN A 73 -16.92 -2.27 -10.05
CA GLN A 73 -16.24 -2.15 -8.76
C GLN A 73 -16.18 -3.51 -8.06
N SER A 74 -15.75 -4.56 -8.75
CA SER A 74 -15.75 -5.93 -8.23
C SER A 74 -14.47 -6.35 -7.52
N ASP A 75 -13.42 -5.51 -7.53
CA ASP A 75 -12.09 -5.91 -7.07
C ASP A 75 -11.84 -5.68 -5.57
N LEU A 76 -12.77 -5.10 -4.81
CA LEU A 76 -12.59 -4.82 -3.38
C LEU A 76 -12.26 -6.08 -2.58
N MET A 77 -13.00 -7.17 -2.80
CA MET A 77 -12.78 -8.43 -2.08
C MET A 77 -11.46 -9.08 -2.49
N GLN A 78 -11.06 -8.96 -3.75
CA GLN A 78 -9.73 -9.36 -4.22
C GLN A 78 -8.63 -8.52 -3.57
N ALA A 79 -8.83 -7.20 -3.47
CA ALA A 79 -7.91 -6.28 -2.78
C ALA A 79 -7.78 -6.60 -1.30
N TYR A 80 -8.85 -7.02 -0.66
CA TYR A 80 -8.87 -7.28 0.77
C TYR A 80 -8.38 -8.70 1.11
N TYR A 81 -8.84 -9.73 0.39
CA TYR A 81 -8.58 -11.14 0.69
C TYR A 81 -7.72 -11.89 -0.34
N GLY A 82 -7.46 -11.32 -1.51
CA GLY A 82 -6.90 -12.03 -2.67
C GLY A 82 -5.40 -12.34 -2.58
N ARG A 83 -4.89 -12.65 -1.40
CA ARG A 83 -3.49 -13.04 -1.17
C ARG A 83 -3.43 -14.28 -0.28
N ASN A 84 -2.29 -14.97 -0.29
CA ASN A 84 -2.06 -16.10 0.60
C ASN A 84 -1.64 -15.62 1.99
N GLY A 85 -2.05 -16.35 3.02
CA GLY A 85 -1.73 -16.06 4.43
C GLY A 85 -2.35 -14.76 4.96
N GLU A 86 -1.93 -14.37 6.14
CA GLU A 86 -2.34 -13.14 6.82
C GLU A 86 -1.55 -11.95 6.27
N CYS A 87 -2.13 -11.29 5.28
CA CYS A 87 -1.48 -10.23 4.52
C CYS A 87 -2.33 -8.95 4.50
N PRO A 88 -2.47 -8.26 5.66
CA PRO A 88 -3.26 -7.06 5.76
C PRO A 88 -2.62 -5.90 5.01
N MET A 89 -3.44 -5.14 4.29
CA MET A 89 -3.03 -3.95 3.56
C MET A 89 -4.10 -2.87 3.66
N PRO A 90 -3.74 -1.60 3.86
CA PRO A 90 -4.69 -0.50 3.74
C PRO A 90 -5.16 -0.36 2.31
N ILE A 91 -6.45 -0.04 2.16
CA ILE A 91 -7.10 0.20 0.88
C ILE A 91 -7.69 1.61 0.91
N VAL A 92 -7.32 2.43 -0.06
CA VAL A 92 -7.86 3.78 -0.29
C VAL A 92 -8.67 3.73 -1.57
N SER A 93 -9.75 4.48 -1.66
CA SER A 93 -10.58 4.55 -2.87
C SER A 93 -10.82 6.00 -3.26
N ALA A 94 -10.67 6.32 -4.55
CA ALA A 94 -11.10 7.58 -5.10
C ALA A 94 -12.60 7.56 -5.38
N SER A 95 -13.30 8.66 -5.13
CA SER A 95 -14.75 8.82 -5.30
C SER A 95 -15.13 9.56 -6.58
N THR A 96 -14.32 10.52 -7.01
CA THR A 96 -14.53 11.33 -8.20
C THR A 96 -13.24 11.50 -9.01
N PRO A 97 -13.30 11.99 -10.26
CA PRO A 97 -12.08 12.28 -11.03
C PRO A 97 -11.13 13.26 -10.33
N SER A 98 -11.64 14.31 -9.68
CA SER A 98 -10.81 15.28 -8.94
C SER A 98 -10.22 14.68 -7.66
N ASP A 99 -10.97 13.82 -6.96
CA ASP A 99 -10.52 13.12 -5.75
C ASP A 99 -9.38 12.12 -6.01
N CYS A 100 -9.14 11.74 -7.27
CA CYS A 100 -8.01 10.86 -7.61
C CYS A 100 -6.65 11.40 -7.16
N PHE A 101 -6.48 12.73 -7.14
CA PHE A 101 -5.23 13.34 -6.69
C PHE A 101 -5.06 13.19 -5.17
N GLU A 102 -6.09 13.55 -4.41
CA GLU A 102 -6.10 13.46 -2.94
C GLU A 102 -5.96 12.02 -2.48
N ALA A 103 -6.69 11.09 -3.09
CA ALA A 103 -6.60 9.66 -2.80
C ALA A 103 -5.21 9.08 -3.12
N ALA A 104 -4.58 9.50 -4.22
CA ALA A 104 -3.22 9.08 -4.56
C ALA A 104 -2.18 9.67 -3.59
N PHE A 105 -2.35 10.94 -3.22
CA PHE A 105 -1.50 11.59 -2.22
C PHE A 105 -1.59 10.89 -0.87
N GLU A 106 -2.80 10.59 -0.42
CA GLU A 106 -3.06 9.90 0.84
C GLU A 106 -2.49 8.47 0.83
N ALA A 107 -2.65 7.72 -0.27
CA ALA A 107 -2.05 6.40 -0.42
C ALA A 107 -0.51 6.46 -0.30
N CYS A 108 0.13 7.46 -0.92
CA CYS A 108 1.57 7.69 -0.80
C CYS A 108 1.97 8.06 0.63
N ARG A 109 1.21 8.92 1.30
CA ARG A 109 1.44 9.33 2.68
C ARG A 109 1.37 8.13 3.64
N ILE A 110 0.32 7.33 3.52
CA ILE A 110 0.15 6.12 4.35
C ILE A 110 1.31 5.16 4.10
N ALA A 111 1.65 4.87 2.83
CA ALA A 111 2.73 3.96 2.49
C ALA A 111 4.06 4.37 3.12
N LEU A 112 4.43 5.64 3.00
CA LEU A 112 5.70 6.18 3.50
C LEU A 112 5.76 6.28 5.02
N GLN A 113 4.68 6.74 5.66
CA GLN A 113 4.67 6.95 7.11
C GLN A 113 4.51 5.67 7.92
N HIS A 114 3.90 4.63 7.33
CA HIS A 114 3.67 3.35 8.02
C HIS A 114 4.55 2.20 7.48
N MET A 115 5.41 2.47 6.49
CA MET A 115 6.27 1.46 5.87
C MET A 115 5.48 0.21 5.50
N THR A 116 4.46 0.38 4.66
CA THR A 116 3.53 -0.67 4.23
C THR A 116 3.08 -0.46 2.79
N PRO A 117 2.81 -1.52 2.03
CA PRO A 117 2.14 -1.36 0.75
C PRO A 117 0.69 -0.90 0.94
N VAL A 118 0.20 -0.08 0.02
CA VAL A 118 -1.17 0.46 -0.01
C VAL A 118 -1.80 0.17 -1.36
N ILE A 119 -3.06 -0.27 -1.37
CA ILE A 119 -3.85 -0.39 -2.59
C ILE A 119 -4.72 0.86 -2.75
N LEU A 120 -4.64 1.50 -3.91
CA LEU A 120 -5.55 2.56 -4.33
C LEU A 120 -6.52 2.00 -5.36
N LEU A 121 -7.80 1.96 -5.02
CA LEU A 121 -8.87 1.54 -5.92
C LEU A 121 -9.45 2.77 -6.65
N SER A 122 -9.45 2.71 -7.95
CA SER A 122 -10.24 3.55 -8.83
C SER A 122 -11.03 2.63 -9.77
N ASP A 123 -11.81 3.18 -10.67
CA ASP A 123 -12.56 2.37 -11.64
C ASP A 123 -12.71 3.05 -13.00
N GLY A 124 -13.26 2.35 -13.97
CA GLY A 124 -13.42 2.84 -15.33
C GLY A 124 -14.37 4.02 -15.46
N TYR A 125 -15.28 4.25 -14.52
CA TYR A 125 -16.14 5.44 -14.53
C TYR A 125 -15.34 6.70 -14.19
N ILE A 126 -14.61 6.66 -13.08
CA ILE A 126 -13.75 7.76 -12.63
C ILE A 126 -12.63 8.01 -13.66
N ALA A 127 -11.97 6.95 -14.15
CA ALA A 127 -10.85 7.07 -15.07
C ALA A 127 -11.21 7.62 -16.46
N ASN A 128 -12.48 7.49 -16.88
CA ASN A 128 -13.00 8.05 -18.13
C ASN A 128 -13.85 9.32 -17.87
N GLY A 129 -14.10 9.65 -16.62
CA GLY A 129 -14.82 10.85 -16.22
C GLY A 129 -13.97 12.11 -16.37
N ALA A 130 -14.66 13.25 -16.36
CA ALA A 130 -14.04 14.57 -16.33
C ALA A 130 -14.89 15.50 -15.47
N GLU A 131 -14.23 16.28 -14.64
CA GLU A 131 -14.86 17.34 -13.86
C GLU A 131 -13.93 18.54 -13.69
N PRO A 132 -14.46 19.75 -13.40
CA PRO A 132 -13.61 20.87 -13.07
C PRO A 132 -12.78 20.61 -11.82
N TRP A 133 -11.47 20.80 -11.92
CA TRP A 133 -10.55 20.59 -10.82
C TRP A 133 -9.62 21.81 -10.66
N ARG A 134 -9.47 22.27 -9.43
CA ARG A 134 -8.52 23.33 -9.11
C ARG A 134 -7.16 22.69 -8.79
N PHE A 135 -6.17 23.00 -9.59
CA PHE A 135 -4.81 22.55 -9.36
C PHE A 135 -4.31 23.02 -7.97
N PRO A 136 -3.95 22.12 -7.05
CA PRO A 136 -3.47 22.51 -5.74
C PRO A 136 -2.10 23.19 -5.85
N LYS A 137 -1.84 24.16 -4.98
CA LYS A 137 -0.48 24.69 -4.86
C LYS A 137 0.36 23.71 -4.05
N ALA A 138 1.61 23.53 -4.45
CA ALA A 138 2.54 22.60 -3.76
C ALA A 138 2.72 22.98 -2.28
N ASP A 139 2.71 24.27 -1.97
CA ASP A 139 2.87 24.77 -0.60
C ASP A 139 1.64 24.52 0.30
N ASP A 140 0.46 24.30 -0.30
CA ASP A 140 -0.77 23.99 0.42
C ASP A 140 -0.89 22.49 0.77
N LEU A 141 -0.04 21.64 0.17
CA LEU A 141 -0.06 20.21 0.42
C LEU A 141 0.67 19.86 1.73
N PRO A 142 0.12 18.94 2.54
CA PRO A 142 0.81 18.45 3.72
C PRO A 142 2.18 17.87 3.36
N LYS A 143 3.22 18.19 4.11
CA LYS A 143 4.54 17.57 3.89
C LYS A 143 4.52 16.12 4.35
N ILE A 144 4.92 15.23 3.45
CA ILE A 144 5.17 13.82 3.80
C ILE A 144 6.62 13.73 4.27
N GLU A 145 6.81 13.58 5.58
CA GLU A 145 8.14 13.38 6.13
C GLU A 145 8.62 11.96 5.87
N VAL A 146 9.77 11.85 5.22
CA VAL A 146 10.48 10.59 5.01
C VAL A 146 11.79 10.66 5.76
N LYS A 147 12.03 9.71 6.67
CA LYS A 147 13.25 9.64 7.46
C LYS A 147 14.00 8.35 7.10
N PHE A 148 15.19 8.51 6.54
CA PHE A 148 16.10 7.39 6.37
C PHE A 148 16.95 7.20 7.61
N LYS A 149 17.16 5.95 7.99
CA LYS A 149 18.11 5.58 9.04
C LYS A 149 19.52 5.64 8.43
N THR A 150 20.40 6.45 9.00
CA THR A 150 21.77 6.68 8.49
C THR A 150 22.87 6.23 9.45
N GLU A 151 22.50 5.94 10.71
CA GLU A 151 23.42 5.53 11.77
C GLU A 151 22.72 4.64 12.79
N LEU A 152 23.46 3.92 13.60
CA LEU A 152 22.92 3.16 14.74
C LEU A 152 22.28 4.09 15.78
N ASN A 153 21.33 3.59 16.57
CA ASN A 153 20.89 4.32 17.75
C ASN A 153 21.99 4.26 18.81
N GLU A 154 21.97 5.23 19.73
CA GLU A 154 22.90 5.25 20.86
C GLU A 154 22.79 3.95 21.68
N GLY A 155 23.94 3.29 21.91
CA GLY A 155 24.02 2.03 22.65
C GLY A 155 23.69 0.77 21.85
N GLU A 156 23.36 0.87 20.56
CA GLU A 156 23.19 -0.31 19.69
C GLU A 156 24.54 -0.77 19.10
N GLU A 157 24.81 -2.07 19.19
CA GLU A 157 25.98 -2.69 18.58
C GLU A 157 25.78 -3.05 17.11
N LYS A 158 24.53 -3.19 16.67
CA LYS A 158 24.13 -3.55 15.32
C LYS A 158 22.79 -2.97 14.93
N TYR A 159 22.56 -2.82 13.64
CA TYR A 159 21.28 -2.36 13.12
C TYR A 159 20.15 -3.39 13.35
N LEU A 160 19.02 -2.88 13.82
CA LEU A 160 17.80 -3.65 14.12
C LEU A 160 16.70 -3.28 13.11
N PRO A 161 16.59 -3.96 11.97
CA PRO A 161 15.75 -3.55 10.84
C PRO A 161 14.25 -3.60 11.11
N TYR A 162 13.80 -4.23 12.19
CA TYR A 162 12.40 -4.32 12.61
C TYR A 162 12.15 -3.76 14.01
N LEU A 163 13.04 -2.89 14.50
CA LEU A 163 12.79 -2.06 15.67
C LEU A 163 11.83 -0.92 15.29
N ARG A 164 10.55 -1.21 15.34
CA ARG A 164 9.47 -0.33 14.87
C ARG A 164 9.23 0.82 15.84
N ASP A 165 8.75 1.94 15.29
CA ASP A 165 8.30 3.10 16.05
C ASP A 165 6.87 2.93 16.63
N GLU A 166 6.29 4.01 17.14
CA GLU A 166 4.93 4.04 17.70
C GLU A 166 3.83 3.76 16.66
N LYS A 167 4.12 3.98 15.38
CA LYS A 167 3.23 3.66 14.25
C LYS A 167 3.40 2.22 13.76
N LEU A 168 4.27 1.46 14.40
CA LEU A 168 4.75 0.17 13.95
C LEU A 168 5.44 0.21 12.57
N ALA A 169 5.96 1.37 12.19
CA ALA A 169 6.80 1.53 11.01
C ALA A 169 8.24 1.11 11.33
N ARG A 170 8.81 0.27 10.46
CA ARG A 170 10.22 -0.12 10.60
C ARG A 170 11.15 1.01 10.16
N PRO A 171 12.37 1.10 10.71
CA PRO A 171 13.35 2.07 10.23
C PRO A 171 13.78 1.75 8.80
N TRP A 172 13.88 2.78 7.95
CA TRP A 172 14.22 2.63 6.54
C TRP A 172 15.69 2.97 6.30
N ALA A 173 16.53 1.96 6.28
CA ALA A 173 17.92 2.09 5.87
C ALA A 173 18.08 1.74 4.39
N VAL A 174 18.74 2.61 3.64
CA VAL A 174 19.02 2.38 2.22
C VAL A 174 20.20 1.43 2.08
N PRO A 175 20.15 0.45 1.16
CA PRO A 175 21.29 -0.44 0.89
C PRO A 175 22.57 0.34 0.61
N GLY A 176 23.68 -0.09 1.22
CA GLY A 176 24.98 0.59 1.11
C GLY A 176 25.25 1.64 2.17
N THR A 177 24.31 1.90 3.10
CA THR A 177 24.58 2.75 4.27
C THR A 177 25.56 2.03 5.19
N PRO A 178 26.77 2.57 5.44
CA PRO A 178 27.78 1.91 6.25
C PRO A 178 27.31 1.64 7.69
N GLY A 179 27.58 0.45 8.20
CA GLY A 179 27.19 0.03 9.56
C GLY A 179 25.72 -0.36 9.72
N LEU A 180 24.91 -0.23 8.64
CA LEU A 180 23.50 -0.64 8.66
C LEU A 180 23.23 -1.83 7.73
N GLU A 181 24.24 -2.64 7.49
CA GLU A 181 24.12 -3.87 6.69
C GLU A 181 23.11 -4.81 7.34
N HIS A 182 22.11 -5.20 6.57
CA HIS A 182 21.01 -6.03 7.08
C HIS A 182 20.38 -6.85 5.97
N ARG A 183 19.63 -7.85 6.39
CA ARG A 183 18.82 -8.70 5.52
C ARG A 183 17.34 -8.37 5.73
N ILE A 184 16.62 -8.22 4.63
CA ILE A 184 15.15 -8.31 4.59
C ILE A 184 14.77 -9.40 3.58
N GLY A 185 13.61 -10.03 3.77
CA GLY A 185 13.17 -11.11 2.88
C GLY A 185 11.74 -11.55 3.18
N GLY A 186 11.21 -12.42 2.33
CA GLY A 186 9.85 -12.96 2.44
C GLY A 186 9.67 -14.07 3.49
N LEU A 187 10.75 -14.65 4.02
CA LEU A 187 10.65 -15.63 5.09
C LEU A 187 10.22 -14.98 6.40
N GLU A 188 9.58 -15.75 7.28
CA GLU A 188 9.24 -15.26 8.61
C GLU A 188 10.48 -14.90 9.41
N LYS A 189 10.37 -13.85 10.20
CA LYS A 189 11.49 -13.18 10.87
C LYS A 189 11.21 -13.02 12.34
N GLN A 190 12.27 -13.10 13.11
CA GLN A 190 12.26 -12.71 14.51
C GLN A 190 11.91 -11.22 14.62
N ASN A 191 11.02 -10.91 15.53
CA ASN A 191 10.70 -9.53 15.88
C ASN A 191 11.98 -8.76 16.24
N ILE A 192 12.06 -7.50 15.84
CA ILE A 192 13.18 -6.57 16.08
C ILE A 192 14.43 -6.89 15.26
N THR A 193 15.00 -8.11 15.37
CA THR A 193 16.29 -8.45 14.76
C THR A 193 16.22 -8.72 13.26
N GLY A 194 15.08 -9.20 12.75
CA GLY A 194 14.91 -9.58 11.35
C GLY A 194 15.60 -10.89 10.95
N ASN A 195 16.18 -11.64 11.89
CA ASN A 195 16.71 -12.96 11.61
C ASN A 195 15.61 -13.95 11.25
N VAL A 196 15.88 -14.92 10.38
CA VAL A 196 14.90 -15.98 10.07
C VAL A 196 14.54 -16.73 11.34
N ASN A 197 13.24 -16.87 11.59
CA ASN A 197 12.74 -17.54 12.78
C ASN A 197 11.40 -18.21 12.47
N TYR A 198 11.26 -19.49 12.82
CA TYR A 198 10.07 -20.32 12.59
C TYR A 198 9.36 -20.72 13.89
N GLU A 199 9.75 -20.13 15.04
CA GLU A 199 9.08 -20.40 16.31
C GLU A 199 7.62 -19.95 16.25
N PRO A 200 6.64 -20.78 16.67
CA PRO A 200 5.23 -20.50 16.54
C PRO A 200 4.79 -19.20 17.25
N GLU A 201 5.33 -18.93 18.43
CA GLU A 201 5.04 -17.73 19.21
C GLU A 201 5.51 -16.46 18.51
N ASN A 202 6.70 -16.51 17.89
CA ASN A 202 7.21 -15.40 17.10
C ASN A 202 6.36 -15.19 15.84
N HIS A 203 5.96 -16.26 15.17
CA HIS A 203 5.09 -16.15 13.99
C HIS A 203 3.76 -15.50 14.35
N GLN A 204 3.09 -15.94 15.43
CA GLN A 204 1.83 -15.32 15.89
C GLN A 204 2.04 -13.85 16.25
N LEU A 205 3.13 -13.51 16.93
CA LEU A 205 3.47 -12.11 17.25
C LEU A 205 3.62 -11.28 15.99
N MET A 206 4.33 -11.76 14.96
CA MET A 206 4.55 -11.05 13.71
C MET A 206 3.25 -10.87 12.90
N VAL A 207 2.35 -11.86 12.91
CA VAL A 207 1.01 -11.74 12.33
C VAL A 207 0.23 -10.62 13.02
N ASN A 208 0.22 -10.61 14.35
CA ASN A 208 -0.50 -9.60 15.13
C ASN A 208 0.08 -8.19 14.88
N ILE A 209 1.40 -8.03 14.84
CA ILE A 209 2.06 -6.73 14.57
C ILE A 209 1.69 -6.22 13.18
N ARG A 210 1.67 -7.07 12.15
CA ARG A 210 1.29 -6.67 10.79
C ARG A 210 -0.17 -6.21 10.73
N GLN A 211 -1.07 -6.89 11.45
CA GLN A 211 -2.48 -6.47 11.54
C GLN A 211 -2.61 -5.15 12.32
N GLU A 212 -2.00 -5.07 13.50
CA GLU A 212 -2.05 -3.88 14.35
C GLU A 212 -1.49 -2.64 13.65
N LYS A 213 -0.44 -2.79 12.81
CA LYS A 213 0.08 -1.69 11.98
C LYS A 213 -1.01 -1.10 11.09
N VAL A 214 -1.79 -1.93 10.41
CA VAL A 214 -2.89 -1.48 9.54
C VAL A 214 -4.01 -0.86 10.36
N ASP A 215 -4.38 -1.46 11.48
CA ASP A 215 -5.43 -0.95 12.37
C ASP A 215 -5.06 0.43 12.95
N LYS A 216 -3.80 0.65 13.30
CA LYS A 216 -3.31 1.93 13.81
C LYS A 216 -3.39 3.07 12.78
N ILE A 217 -3.42 2.78 11.49
CA ILE A 217 -3.55 3.82 10.45
C ILE A 217 -4.81 4.66 10.68
N ALA A 218 -5.89 4.06 11.20
CA ALA A 218 -7.12 4.75 11.53
C ALA A 218 -6.93 5.96 12.46
N GLN A 219 -5.87 5.97 13.28
CA GLN A 219 -5.56 7.09 14.19
C GLN A 219 -4.86 8.27 13.47
N TYR A 220 -4.43 8.09 12.24
CA TYR A 220 -3.63 9.04 11.46
C TYR A 220 -4.34 9.51 10.18
N ILE A 221 -5.60 9.13 9.99
CA ILE A 221 -6.48 9.57 8.92
C ILE A 221 -7.65 10.37 9.49
N PRO A 222 -8.28 11.27 8.73
CA PRO A 222 -9.46 11.99 9.18
C PRO A 222 -10.59 11.02 9.58
N GLU A 223 -11.30 11.38 10.65
CA GLU A 223 -12.48 10.64 11.06
C GLU A 223 -13.55 10.68 9.96
N GLN A 224 -14.12 9.51 9.66
CA GLN A 224 -15.20 9.40 8.67
C GLN A 224 -16.46 10.07 9.19
N LYS A 225 -17.04 10.94 8.39
CA LYS A 225 -18.29 11.66 8.68
C LYS A 225 -19.42 11.17 7.81
N LEU A 226 -20.65 11.40 8.26
CA LEU A 226 -21.81 11.22 7.41
C LEU A 226 -21.81 12.28 6.31
N ASP A 227 -21.92 11.82 5.07
CA ASP A 227 -22.03 12.72 3.91
C ASP A 227 -23.41 13.40 3.87
N SER A 228 -24.47 12.65 4.18
CA SER A 228 -25.82 13.16 4.22
C SER A 228 -26.72 12.38 5.18
N GLY A 229 -27.87 12.99 5.55
CA GLY A 229 -28.87 12.41 6.41
C GLY A 229 -28.69 12.71 7.89
N PRO A 230 -29.61 12.21 8.74
CA PRO A 230 -29.54 12.42 10.17
C PRO A 230 -28.49 11.51 10.83
N GLU A 231 -27.86 11.98 11.90
CA GLU A 231 -26.89 11.20 12.69
C GLU A 231 -27.47 9.90 13.31
N LYS A 232 -28.78 9.83 13.46
CA LYS A 232 -29.48 8.67 13.97
C LYS A 232 -30.56 8.22 13.00
N GLY A 233 -30.53 6.96 12.60
CA GLY A 233 -31.47 6.38 11.65
C GLY A 233 -31.66 4.88 11.88
N LYS A 234 -32.59 4.28 11.14
CA LYS A 234 -32.81 2.82 11.14
C LYS A 234 -31.91 2.08 10.15
N VAL A 235 -31.34 2.80 9.18
CA VAL A 235 -30.53 2.24 8.11
C VAL A 235 -29.33 3.16 7.91
N LEU A 236 -28.14 2.57 7.81
CA LEU A 236 -26.92 3.21 7.37
C LEU A 236 -26.59 2.67 5.98
N VAL A 237 -26.45 3.56 5.00
CA VAL A 237 -25.96 3.22 3.65
C VAL A 237 -24.48 3.54 3.60
N ILE A 238 -23.67 2.56 3.24
CA ILE A 238 -22.22 2.71 3.05
C ILE A 238 -21.93 2.53 1.58
N GLY A 239 -21.40 3.57 0.94
CA GLY A 239 -20.89 3.55 -0.43
C GLY A 239 -19.38 3.77 -0.45
N TRP A 240 -18.74 3.45 -1.57
CA TRP A 240 -17.32 3.69 -1.79
C TRP A 240 -17.01 3.84 -3.28
N GLY A 241 -15.92 4.55 -3.60
CA GLY A 241 -15.51 4.74 -4.99
C GLY A 241 -16.53 5.54 -5.79
N SER A 242 -16.70 5.24 -7.06
CA SER A 242 -17.62 5.94 -7.97
C SER A 242 -19.12 5.74 -7.68
N THR A 243 -19.47 5.02 -6.62
CA THR A 243 -20.86 4.98 -6.12
C THR A 243 -21.22 6.12 -5.18
N TYR A 244 -20.30 7.00 -4.90
CA TYR A 244 -20.45 8.23 -4.11
C TYR A 244 -21.48 9.23 -4.68
#